data_5215f65260acd5597139bffd9b4b5826
#
_entry.id   5215f65260acd5597139bffd9b4b5826
#
_cell.length_a   1.000
_cell.length_b   1.000
_cell.length_c   1.000
_cell.angle_alpha   90.00
_cell.angle_beta   90.00
_cell.angle_gamma   90.00
#
_symmetry.space_group_name_H-M   'P 1'
#
loop_
_entity.id
_entity.type
_entity.pdbx_description
1 polymer ?
#
loop_
_entity_poly.entity_id
_entity_poly.type
_entity_poly.pdbx_seq_one_letter_code
_entity_poly.pdbx_strand_id
1 'polypeptide(L)'
;MIQFLIFAILLLIFLFFLSRSKKEKSGNWIQFYAKGKEEGFTIKDMEQIRRLVSNCNISEPMSIFKSQKQFEKVVRSMVKALRLSGEGNDSATQVFLSKLFDYYKKIEMAATENKTRITTSRQMSEGQSLRILVPGTGVFVSEVIKNIGNYLTISRPVNSKLTSAMQWHALKISIYFWREDDAGYVFDTEVIDEVFSKGISSLKVEHNDSLFRTQKRKSMRLKVQKPAFLYLVNDTDNPHRLETSAGLRCMLEDISESGCAFRVNGQATSGLRLKVQFTLDKAPVCMPATVRSVDYFQETNMSIVHMESDPLPVLTRNRILCEVFNLLEEEEDELPFRVIEEESNTKTSAKPDLTETPKTKTDLEEMINV
;
A
#
# COMPACT_ATOMS: atom_id res chain seq x y z
N MET A 1 -48.87 28.85 48.86
CA MET A 1 -47.49 29.33 48.75
C MET A 1 -46.43 28.20 48.87
N ILE A 2 -46.51 27.38 49.91
CA ILE A 2 -45.51 26.31 50.18
C ILE A 2 -45.48 25.28 49.07
N GLN A 3 -46.60 24.86 48.49
CA GLN A 3 -46.62 23.87 47.39
C GLN A 3 -45.96 24.40 46.09
N PHE A 4 -46.10 25.70 45.81
CA PHE A 4 -45.50 26.33 44.66
C PHE A 4 -43.95 26.42 44.80
N LEU A 5 -43.47 26.64 46.03
CA LEU A 5 -42.06 26.68 46.35
C LEU A 5 -41.39 25.29 46.19
N ILE A 6 -42.08 24.24 46.66
CA ILE A 6 -41.64 22.86 46.55
C ILE A 6 -41.56 22.44 45.06
N PHE A 7 -42.55 22.81 44.25
CA PHE A 7 -42.58 22.53 42.81
C PHE A 7 -41.44 23.26 42.08
N ALA A 8 -41.17 24.53 42.40
CA ALA A 8 -40.08 25.30 41.84
C ALA A 8 -38.68 24.70 42.20
N ILE A 9 -38.51 24.22 43.43
CA ILE A 9 -37.28 23.55 43.87
C ILE A 9 -37.11 22.21 43.14
N LEU A 10 -38.13 21.40 43.01
CA LEU A 10 -38.09 20.14 42.26
C LEU A 10 -37.80 20.37 40.78
N LEU A 11 -38.38 21.42 40.18
CA LEU A 11 -38.09 21.80 38.79
C LEU A 11 -36.64 22.26 38.62
N LEU A 12 -36.07 23.02 39.56
CA LEU A 12 -34.70 23.44 39.56
C LEU A 12 -33.74 22.25 39.74
N ILE A 13 -34.07 21.31 40.62
CA ILE A 13 -33.31 20.07 40.81
C ILE A 13 -33.37 19.22 39.53
N PHE A 14 -34.54 19.10 38.91
CA PHE A 14 -34.71 18.38 37.64
C PHE A 14 -33.95 19.03 36.49
N LEU A 15 -33.97 20.36 36.36
CA LEU A 15 -33.18 21.11 35.40
C LEU A 15 -31.68 21.02 35.69
N PHE A 16 -31.26 20.98 36.96
CA PHE A 16 -29.87 20.77 37.36
C PHE A 16 -29.40 19.35 37.00
N PHE A 17 -30.23 18.31 37.24
CA PHE A 17 -29.93 16.94 36.81
C PHE A 17 -29.90 16.81 35.30
N LEU A 18 -30.80 17.43 34.54
CA LEU A 18 -30.77 17.48 33.09
C LEU A 18 -29.55 18.23 32.56
N SER A 19 -29.13 19.30 33.21
CA SER A 19 -27.93 20.06 32.88
C SER A 19 -26.66 19.26 33.17
N ARG A 20 -26.65 18.51 34.28
CA ARG A 20 -25.50 17.67 34.66
C ARG A 20 -25.39 16.41 33.80
N SER A 21 -26.53 15.80 33.44
CA SER A 21 -26.60 14.66 32.52
C SER A 21 -26.16 15.03 31.09
N LYS A 22 -26.30 16.30 30.68
CA LYS A 22 -25.85 16.79 29.37
C LYS A 22 -24.36 17.17 29.33
N LYS A 23 -23.64 17.24 30.46
CA LYS A 23 -22.22 17.62 30.50
C LYS A 23 -21.24 16.45 30.33
N GLU A 24 -21.73 15.21 30.43
CA GLU A 24 -20.89 14.06 30.08
C GLU A 24 -21.13 13.64 28.64
N LYS A 25 -20.15 13.84 27.77
CA LYS A 25 -20.04 13.33 26.39
C LYS A 25 -20.89 14.01 25.30
N SER A 26 -21.16 15.29 25.39
CA SER A 26 -21.41 16.04 24.16
C SER A 26 -20.05 16.26 23.44
N GLY A 27 -19.42 15.17 23.04
CA GLY A 27 -18.36 15.23 22.06
C GLY A 27 -18.85 16.08 20.89
N ASN A 28 -17.99 16.85 20.30
CA ASN A 28 -18.31 17.90 19.34
C ASN A 28 -18.86 17.30 18.02
N TRP A 29 -20.06 16.63 18.12
CA TRP A 29 -20.67 15.89 17.01
C TRP A 29 -20.97 16.80 15.83
N ILE A 30 -21.25 18.09 16.06
CA ILE A 30 -21.48 19.04 14.97
C ILE A 30 -20.20 19.18 14.13
N GLN A 31 -19.06 19.39 14.79
CA GLN A 31 -17.77 19.44 14.10
C GLN A 31 -17.41 18.12 13.44
N PHE A 32 -17.74 16.99 14.07
CA PHE A 32 -17.55 15.66 13.53
C PHE A 32 -18.31 15.46 12.20
N TYR A 33 -19.59 15.82 12.14
CA TYR A 33 -20.38 15.74 10.91
C TYR A 33 -19.88 16.73 9.85
N ALA A 34 -19.52 17.96 10.25
CA ALA A 34 -18.97 18.96 9.35
C ALA A 34 -17.65 18.46 8.73
N LYS A 35 -16.75 17.94 9.56
CA LYS A 35 -15.47 17.40 9.08
C LYS A 35 -15.65 16.19 8.15
N GLY A 36 -16.52 15.26 8.51
CA GLY A 36 -16.83 14.11 7.65
C GLY A 36 -17.37 14.53 6.28
N LYS A 37 -18.21 15.57 6.23
CA LYS A 37 -18.71 16.12 4.97
C LYS A 37 -17.58 16.74 4.12
N GLU A 38 -16.65 17.45 4.74
CA GLU A 38 -15.44 17.96 4.05
C GLU A 38 -14.60 16.83 3.44
N GLU A 39 -14.54 15.68 4.12
CA GLU A 39 -13.81 14.49 3.66
C GLU A 39 -14.60 13.64 2.66
N GLY A 40 -15.80 14.08 2.25
CA GLY A 40 -16.62 13.44 1.20
C GLY A 40 -17.62 12.41 1.69
N PHE A 41 -17.81 12.25 3.00
CA PHE A 41 -18.84 11.36 3.56
C PHE A 41 -20.23 11.99 3.50
N THR A 42 -21.24 11.19 3.16
CA THR A 42 -22.64 11.61 3.25
C THR A 42 -23.11 11.61 4.71
N ILE A 43 -24.24 12.24 5.00
CA ILE A 43 -24.86 12.21 6.34
C ILE A 43 -25.14 10.76 6.77
N LYS A 44 -25.58 9.91 5.84
CA LYS A 44 -25.83 8.48 6.09
C LYS A 44 -24.53 7.74 6.44
N ASP A 45 -23.45 8.01 5.72
CA ASP A 45 -22.12 7.44 6.02
C ASP A 45 -21.67 7.87 7.42
N MET A 46 -21.84 9.16 7.76
CA MET A 46 -21.45 9.71 9.06
C MET A 46 -22.26 9.11 10.23
N GLU A 47 -23.51 8.77 10.01
CA GLU A 47 -24.32 8.07 11.02
C GLU A 47 -23.78 6.65 11.26
N GLN A 48 -23.37 5.95 10.22
CA GLN A 48 -22.72 4.64 10.35
C GLN A 48 -21.37 4.76 11.06
N ILE A 49 -20.51 5.74 10.68
CA ILE A 49 -19.24 6.00 11.34
C ILE A 49 -19.45 6.34 12.81
N ARG A 50 -20.47 7.14 13.16
CA ARG A 50 -20.81 7.46 14.55
C ARG A 50 -21.10 6.20 15.37
N ARG A 51 -21.87 5.25 14.82
CA ARG A 51 -22.15 3.96 15.48
C ARG A 51 -20.88 3.17 15.70
N LEU A 52 -20.00 3.09 14.70
CA LEU A 52 -18.70 2.42 14.81
C LEU A 52 -17.79 3.09 15.87
N VAL A 53 -17.71 4.43 15.89
CA VAL A 53 -16.96 5.20 16.90
C VAL A 53 -17.46 4.89 18.31
N SER A 54 -18.77 4.80 18.49
CA SER A 54 -19.38 4.45 19.77
C SER A 54 -19.07 3.01 20.17
N ASN A 55 -19.13 2.06 19.24
CA ASN A 55 -18.80 0.65 19.48
C ASN A 55 -17.30 0.45 19.82
N CYS A 56 -16.42 1.28 19.25
CA CYS A 56 -14.99 1.25 19.55
C CYS A 56 -14.62 1.98 20.85
N ASN A 57 -15.60 2.50 21.62
CA ASN A 57 -15.40 3.29 22.84
C ASN A 57 -14.41 4.46 22.67
N ILE A 58 -14.45 5.13 21.51
CA ILE A 58 -13.62 6.30 21.24
C ILE A 58 -14.22 7.51 21.95
N SER A 59 -13.51 8.03 22.95
CA SER A 59 -14.01 9.12 23.82
C SER A 59 -14.13 10.45 23.09
N GLU A 60 -13.20 10.74 22.16
CA GLU A 60 -13.21 11.96 21.34
C GLU A 60 -13.50 11.62 19.87
N PRO A 61 -14.74 11.81 19.36
CA PRO A 61 -15.11 11.44 17.99
C PRO A 61 -14.24 12.11 16.92
N MET A 62 -13.79 13.34 17.14
CA MET A 62 -12.93 14.08 16.22
C MET A 62 -11.54 13.47 16.05
N SER A 63 -11.11 12.61 16.98
CA SER A 63 -9.79 11.97 16.93
C SER A 63 -9.63 11.05 15.74
N ILE A 64 -10.72 10.46 15.20
CA ILE A 64 -10.65 9.61 14.00
C ILE A 64 -10.16 10.36 12.75
N PHE A 65 -10.38 11.66 12.67
CA PHE A 65 -9.92 12.49 11.57
C PHE A 65 -8.50 13.03 11.75
N LYS A 66 -7.91 12.84 12.95
CA LYS A 66 -6.57 13.33 13.30
C LYS A 66 -5.57 12.21 13.54
N SER A 67 -6.04 11.03 13.93
CA SER A 67 -5.22 9.89 14.33
C SER A 67 -5.49 8.70 13.43
N GLN A 68 -4.47 8.27 12.69
CA GLN A 68 -4.46 7.05 11.90
C GLN A 68 -4.92 5.83 12.73
N LYS A 69 -4.35 5.64 13.91
CA LYS A 69 -4.66 4.52 14.81
C LYS A 69 -6.14 4.51 15.25
N GLN A 70 -6.74 5.68 15.48
CA GLN A 70 -8.16 5.75 15.86
C GLN A 70 -9.07 5.45 14.66
N PHE A 71 -8.72 5.91 13.46
CA PHE A 71 -9.47 5.59 12.26
C PHE A 71 -9.35 4.11 11.89
N GLU A 72 -8.16 3.54 12.03
CA GLU A 72 -7.91 2.11 11.84
C GLU A 72 -8.83 1.25 12.70
N LYS A 73 -8.98 1.58 14.00
CA LYS A 73 -9.93 0.88 14.90
C LYS A 73 -11.35 0.86 14.34
N VAL A 74 -11.80 1.97 13.77
CA VAL A 74 -13.14 2.07 13.17
C VAL A 74 -13.26 1.16 11.95
N VAL A 75 -12.27 1.18 11.05
CA VAL A 75 -12.26 0.34 9.84
C VAL A 75 -12.18 -1.14 10.22
N ARG A 76 -11.29 -1.50 11.14
CA ARG A 76 -11.12 -2.88 11.65
C ARG A 76 -12.41 -3.39 12.30
N SER A 77 -13.10 -2.57 13.09
CA SER A 77 -14.40 -2.91 13.69
C SER A 77 -15.46 -3.18 12.61
N MET A 78 -15.50 -2.39 11.54
CA MET A 78 -16.41 -2.62 10.42
C MET A 78 -16.10 -3.92 9.69
N VAL A 79 -14.83 -4.17 9.37
CA VAL A 79 -14.39 -5.42 8.70
C VAL A 79 -14.74 -6.65 9.56
N LYS A 80 -14.50 -6.58 10.88
CA LYS A 80 -14.85 -7.64 11.83
C LYS A 80 -16.36 -7.90 11.86
N ALA A 81 -17.18 -6.84 11.93
CA ALA A 81 -18.63 -6.96 11.92
C ALA A 81 -19.15 -7.63 10.64
N LEU A 82 -18.60 -7.27 9.47
CA LEU A 82 -18.96 -7.88 8.18
C LEU A 82 -18.60 -9.37 8.09
N ARG A 83 -17.48 -9.76 8.68
CA ARG A 83 -17.09 -11.18 8.74
C ARG A 83 -18.05 -12.00 9.61
N LEU A 84 -18.47 -11.45 10.75
CA LEU A 84 -19.32 -12.14 11.69
C LEU A 84 -20.79 -12.23 11.22
N SER A 85 -21.29 -11.20 10.52
CA SER A 85 -22.67 -11.18 10.02
C SER A 85 -22.88 -12.03 8.77
N GLY A 86 -21.82 -12.36 8.04
CA GLY A 86 -21.92 -13.00 6.73
C GLY A 86 -22.50 -12.09 5.62
N GLU A 87 -22.82 -10.85 5.94
CA GLU A 87 -23.39 -9.85 5.01
C GLU A 87 -22.33 -9.13 4.18
N GLY A 88 -21.10 -9.64 4.18
CA GLY A 88 -19.97 -9.04 3.50
C GLY A 88 -20.11 -8.85 1.97
N ASN A 89 -21.16 -9.39 1.35
CA ASN A 89 -21.41 -9.26 -0.08
C ASN A 89 -22.46 -8.19 -0.45
N ASP A 90 -23.07 -7.54 0.54
CA ASP A 90 -24.05 -6.47 0.26
C ASP A 90 -23.39 -5.26 -0.43
N SER A 91 -23.96 -4.86 -1.57
CA SER A 91 -23.39 -3.82 -2.41
C SER A 91 -23.28 -2.46 -1.71
N ALA A 92 -24.30 -2.06 -0.93
CA ALA A 92 -24.31 -0.79 -0.23
C ALA A 92 -23.23 -0.75 0.87
N THR A 93 -23.08 -1.84 1.58
CA THR A 93 -22.06 -2.05 2.60
C THR A 93 -20.66 -2.03 2.02
N GLN A 94 -20.46 -2.68 0.86
CA GLN A 94 -19.16 -2.67 0.17
C GLN A 94 -18.80 -1.27 -0.37
N VAL A 95 -19.76 -0.50 -0.85
CA VAL A 95 -19.55 0.90 -1.25
C VAL A 95 -19.18 1.77 -0.06
N PHE A 96 -19.81 1.58 1.08
CA PHE A 96 -19.46 2.31 2.31
C PHE A 96 -18.05 1.94 2.79
N LEU A 97 -17.71 0.66 2.82
CA LEU A 97 -16.36 0.18 3.17
C LEU A 97 -15.30 0.75 2.23
N SER A 98 -15.59 0.83 0.93
CA SER A 98 -14.70 1.45 -0.06
C SER A 98 -14.39 2.92 0.27
N LYS A 99 -15.38 3.70 0.70
CA LYS A 99 -15.17 5.09 1.15
C LYS A 99 -14.28 5.18 2.39
N LEU A 100 -14.48 4.26 3.35
CA LEU A 100 -13.61 4.18 4.53
C LEU A 100 -12.17 3.88 4.12
N PHE A 101 -11.94 2.96 3.19
CA PHE A 101 -10.61 2.67 2.68
C PHE A 101 -9.98 3.84 1.91
N ASP A 102 -10.75 4.57 1.11
CA ASP A 102 -10.24 5.74 0.40
C ASP A 102 -9.76 6.82 1.38
N TYR A 103 -10.51 7.02 2.46
CA TYR A 103 -10.11 7.96 3.51
C TYR A 103 -8.92 7.43 4.32
N TYR A 104 -8.91 6.13 4.67
CA TYR A 104 -7.79 5.51 5.39
C TYR A 104 -6.49 5.60 4.59
N LYS A 105 -6.54 5.30 3.29
CA LYS A 105 -5.41 5.49 2.39
C LYS A 105 -4.88 6.93 2.39
N LYS A 106 -5.77 7.91 2.37
CA LYS A 106 -5.40 9.34 2.42
C LYS A 106 -4.63 9.68 3.71
N ILE A 107 -5.12 9.22 4.86
CA ILE A 107 -4.46 9.44 6.16
C ILE A 107 -3.10 8.73 6.21
N GLU A 108 -3.05 7.48 5.78
CA GLU A 108 -1.85 6.64 5.78
C GLU A 108 -0.75 7.26 4.92
N MET A 109 -1.08 7.68 3.71
CA MET A 109 -0.13 8.33 2.81
C MET A 109 0.40 9.64 3.40
N ALA A 110 -0.47 10.44 4.02
CA ALA A 110 -0.06 11.68 4.68
C ALA A 110 0.83 11.43 5.91
N ALA A 111 0.52 10.41 6.71
CA ALA A 111 1.32 10.00 7.87
C ALA A 111 2.70 9.49 7.45
N THR A 112 2.76 8.67 6.42
CA THR A 112 4.01 8.15 5.85
C THR A 112 4.86 9.30 5.31
N GLU A 113 4.27 10.24 4.56
CA GLU A 113 4.99 11.41 4.06
C GLU A 113 5.64 12.22 5.18
N ASN A 114 4.90 12.51 6.24
CA ASN A 114 5.41 13.27 7.38
C ASN A 114 6.55 12.55 8.13
N LYS A 115 6.52 11.22 8.17
CA LYS A 115 7.50 10.40 8.90
C LYS A 115 8.79 10.18 8.09
N THR A 116 8.69 9.99 6.78
CA THR A 116 9.80 9.50 5.95
C THR A 116 10.42 10.58 5.06
N ARG A 117 9.75 11.73 4.92
CA ARG A 117 10.18 12.82 4.06
C ARG A 117 11.57 13.34 4.45
N ILE A 118 12.44 13.47 3.46
CA ILE A 118 13.70 14.19 3.56
C ILE A 118 13.64 15.52 2.80
N THR A 119 14.37 16.50 3.27
CA THR A 119 14.38 17.86 2.69
C THR A 119 15.74 18.25 2.13
N THR A 120 16.80 17.56 2.52
CA THR A 120 18.17 17.86 2.12
C THR A 120 18.90 16.59 1.68
N SER A 121 19.81 16.71 0.71
CA SER A 121 20.67 15.64 0.27
C SER A 121 21.62 15.11 1.37
N ARG A 122 21.81 15.87 2.46
CA ARG A 122 22.56 15.41 3.64
C ARG A 122 21.91 14.25 4.38
N GLN A 123 20.60 14.02 4.14
CA GLN A 123 19.83 12.91 4.75
C GLN A 123 19.82 11.64 3.86
N MET A 124 20.53 11.66 2.73
CA MET A 124 20.64 10.48 1.87
C MET A 124 21.53 9.41 2.52
N SER A 125 21.15 8.15 2.34
CA SER A 125 21.91 7.02 2.84
C SER A 125 23.06 6.64 1.88
N GLU A 126 24.17 6.16 2.43
CA GLU A 126 25.21 5.48 1.63
C GLU A 126 24.60 4.22 1.02
N GLY A 127 25.02 3.85 -0.20
CA GLY A 127 24.42 2.77 -0.97
C GLY A 127 23.14 3.14 -1.74
N GLN A 128 22.66 4.39 -1.62
CA GLN A 128 21.47 4.83 -2.32
C GLN A 128 21.71 4.90 -3.83
N SER A 129 20.95 4.11 -4.61
CA SER A 129 20.97 4.15 -6.07
C SER A 129 20.46 5.47 -6.63
N LEU A 130 21.17 6.02 -7.62
CA LEU A 130 20.91 7.31 -8.24
C LEU A 130 20.72 7.17 -9.75
N ARG A 131 19.86 8.01 -10.31
CA ARG A 131 19.82 8.31 -11.74
C ARG A 131 20.21 9.77 -11.96
N ILE A 132 21.23 9.98 -12.76
CA ILE A 132 21.80 11.29 -13.01
C ILE A 132 21.44 11.70 -14.43
N LEU A 133 20.69 12.78 -14.55
CA LEU A 133 20.40 13.40 -15.83
C LEU A 133 21.45 14.47 -16.12
N VAL A 134 22.15 14.29 -17.23
CA VAL A 134 23.07 15.28 -17.80
C VAL A 134 22.37 15.94 -18.99
N PRO A 135 22.12 17.26 -18.96
CA PRO A 135 21.45 17.94 -20.07
C PRO A 135 22.16 17.72 -21.40
N GLY A 136 21.41 17.37 -22.44
CA GLY A 136 21.94 17.10 -23.77
C GLY A 136 22.70 15.79 -23.97
N THR A 137 22.97 15.03 -22.89
CA THR A 137 23.77 13.81 -22.97
C THR A 137 22.96 12.55 -22.63
N GLY A 138 22.10 12.61 -21.60
CA GLY A 138 21.23 11.50 -21.22
C GLY A 138 21.22 11.18 -19.73
N VAL A 139 20.72 9.96 -19.42
CA VAL A 139 20.58 9.47 -18.06
C VAL A 139 21.63 8.41 -17.75
N PHE A 140 22.23 8.54 -16.59
CA PHE A 140 23.30 7.68 -16.08
C PHE A 140 22.89 7.04 -14.76
N VAL A 141 23.48 5.90 -14.44
CA VAL A 141 23.31 5.23 -13.14
C VAL A 141 24.53 5.51 -12.27
N SER A 142 24.29 5.77 -11.01
CA SER A 142 25.30 6.00 -9.98
C SER A 142 24.78 5.54 -8.62
N GLU A 143 25.62 5.65 -7.59
CA GLU A 143 25.32 5.27 -6.22
C GLU A 143 26.00 6.23 -5.25
N VAL A 144 25.39 6.49 -4.11
CA VAL A 144 26.02 7.26 -3.02
C VAL A 144 27.10 6.42 -2.37
N ILE A 145 28.37 6.84 -2.51
CA ILE A 145 29.51 6.19 -1.84
C ILE A 145 29.66 6.71 -0.42
N LYS A 146 29.63 8.06 -0.25
CA LYS A 146 29.76 8.71 1.05
C LYS A 146 28.92 9.97 1.12
N ASN A 147 28.34 10.21 2.26
CA ASN A 147 27.64 11.43 2.58
C ASN A 147 28.39 12.20 3.68
N ILE A 148 29.07 13.27 3.29
CA ILE A 148 29.92 14.08 4.16
C ILE A 148 29.30 15.46 4.27
N GLY A 149 29.39 16.14 5.44
CA GLY A 149 28.72 17.39 5.71
C GLY A 149 28.90 18.51 4.66
N ASN A 150 30.01 18.52 3.90
CA ASN A 150 30.30 19.54 2.91
C ASN A 150 30.01 19.13 1.46
N TYR A 151 29.96 17.85 1.15
CA TYR A 151 29.69 17.34 -0.20
C TYR A 151 29.17 15.90 -0.15
N LEU A 152 28.49 15.51 -1.23
CA LEU A 152 28.04 14.14 -1.46
C LEU A 152 29.03 13.47 -2.44
N THR A 153 29.55 12.29 -2.08
CA THR A 153 30.40 11.51 -2.97
C THR A 153 29.56 10.41 -3.62
N ILE A 154 29.54 10.40 -4.95
CA ILE A 154 28.81 9.43 -5.75
C ILE A 154 29.76 8.62 -6.63
N SER A 155 29.41 7.40 -6.98
CA SER A 155 30.19 6.61 -7.95
C SER A 155 30.23 7.32 -9.29
N ARG A 156 31.29 7.12 -10.07
CA ARG A 156 31.35 7.65 -11.44
C ARG A 156 30.12 7.16 -12.22
N PRO A 157 29.30 8.08 -12.77
CA PRO A 157 28.09 7.69 -13.49
C PRO A 157 28.39 6.85 -14.73
N VAL A 158 27.65 5.76 -14.93
CA VAL A 158 27.80 4.85 -16.06
C VAL A 158 26.55 4.80 -16.92
N ASN A 159 26.74 4.65 -18.22
CA ASN A 159 25.69 4.41 -19.20
C ASN A 159 26.25 3.49 -20.28
N SER A 160 25.45 2.57 -20.80
CA SER A 160 25.84 1.63 -21.87
C SER A 160 26.33 2.30 -23.16
N LYS A 161 26.06 3.60 -23.33
CA LYS A 161 26.43 4.38 -24.53
C LYS A 161 27.58 5.34 -24.33
N LEU A 162 28.21 5.37 -23.14
CA LEU A 162 29.24 6.37 -22.83
C LEU A 162 30.63 5.89 -23.20
N THR A 163 31.29 6.68 -24.01
CA THR A 163 32.75 6.65 -24.17
C THR A 163 33.38 7.42 -22.99
N SER A 164 34.55 6.94 -22.53
CA SER A 164 35.26 7.35 -21.32
C SER A 164 35.72 8.83 -21.24
N ALA A 165 35.38 9.67 -22.19
CA ALA A 165 35.96 11.02 -22.40
C ALA A 165 35.14 12.18 -21.80
N MET A 166 34.13 11.93 -20.94
CA MET A 166 33.33 12.99 -20.38
C MET A 166 34.07 13.68 -19.22
N GLN A 167 34.23 14.99 -19.30
CA GLN A 167 34.71 15.84 -18.20
C GLN A 167 33.53 16.18 -17.29
N TRP A 168 33.65 15.80 -16.03
CA TRP A 168 32.56 15.99 -15.05
C TRP A 168 32.68 17.28 -14.25
N HIS A 169 33.89 17.82 -14.10
CA HIS A 169 34.13 19.02 -13.29
C HIS A 169 33.29 20.23 -13.74
N ALA A 170 32.67 20.91 -12.79
CA ALA A 170 31.80 22.07 -12.98
C ALA A 170 30.53 21.78 -13.83
N LEU A 171 30.16 20.50 -13.99
CA LEU A 171 28.97 20.13 -14.74
C LEU A 171 27.73 20.20 -13.87
N LYS A 172 26.69 20.89 -14.35
CA LYS A 172 25.38 20.90 -13.72
C LYS A 172 24.60 19.67 -14.11
N ILE A 173 24.11 18.96 -13.10
CA ILE A 173 23.40 17.69 -13.23
C ILE A 173 22.14 17.70 -12.38
N SER A 174 21.14 16.94 -12.80
CA SER A 174 19.97 16.66 -11.98
C SER A 174 20.06 15.21 -11.45
N ILE A 175 19.95 15.05 -10.16
CA ILE A 175 19.98 13.75 -9.49
C ILE A 175 18.58 13.34 -9.12
N TYR A 176 18.16 12.17 -9.59
CA TYR A 176 16.91 11.50 -9.22
C TYR A 176 17.23 10.21 -8.45
N PHE A 177 16.54 10.00 -7.34
CA PHE A 177 16.61 8.75 -6.58
C PHE A 177 15.25 8.38 -5.99
N TRP A 178 15.09 7.12 -5.68
CA TRP A 178 13.86 6.57 -5.10
C TRP A 178 14.16 5.97 -3.74
N ARG A 179 13.36 6.33 -2.72
CA ARG A 179 13.38 5.68 -1.41
C ARG A 179 12.24 4.70 -1.32
N GLU A 180 12.53 3.46 -0.92
CA GLU A 180 11.58 2.34 -0.96
C GLU A 180 10.30 2.62 -0.15
N ASP A 181 10.47 3.15 1.06
CA ASP A 181 9.37 3.41 2.01
C ASP A 181 8.82 4.84 1.95
N ASP A 182 9.12 5.61 0.87
CA ASP A 182 8.69 6.99 0.74
C ASP A 182 8.33 7.32 -0.71
N ALA A 183 9.17 8.10 -1.37
CA ALA A 183 8.90 8.70 -2.67
C ALA A 183 10.15 8.81 -3.53
N GLY A 184 9.97 9.27 -4.76
CA GLY A 184 11.07 9.76 -5.58
C GLY A 184 11.47 11.18 -5.17
N TYR A 185 12.74 11.49 -5.33
CA TYR A 185 13.31 12.80 -5.08
C TYR A 185 14.14 13.26 -6.25
N VAL A 186 14.09 14.57 -6.52
CA VAL A 186 14.88 15.20 -7.57
C VAL A 186 15.51 16.45 -6.99
N PHE A 187 16.76 16.69 -7.34
CA PHE A 187 17.44 17.96 -7.08
C PHE A 187 18.52 18.23 -8.11
N ASP A 188 18.80 19.50 -8.34
CA ASP A 188 19.88 19.95 -9.19
C ASP A 188 21.12 20.21 -8.33
N THR A 189 22.28 19.89 -8.88
CA THR A 189 23.57 20.09 -8.22
C THR A 189 24.68 20.31 -9.25
N GLU A 190 25.86 20.70 -8.76
CA GLU A 190 27.05 20.86 -9.55
C GLU A 190 28.14 19.88 -9.10
N VAL A 191 28.88 19.36 -10.06
CA VAL A 191 30.04 18.49 -9.77
C VAL A 191 31.23 19.34 -9.39
N ILE A 192 31.66 19.24 -8.13
CA ILE A 192 32.79 19.99 -7.58
C ILE A 192 34.12 19.43 -8.12
N ASP A 193 34.24 18.11 -8.11
CA ASP A 193 35.52 17.46 -8.42
C ASP A 193 35.34 16.00 -8.84
N GLU A 194 36.28 15.49 -9.63
CA GLU A 194 36.42 14.07 -9.95
C GLU A 194 37.59 13.49 -9.16
N VAL A 195 37.36 12.49 -8.34
CA VAL A 195 38.36 11.90 -7.45
C VAL A 195 38.62 10.47 -7.84
N PHE A 196 39.90 10.16 -8.03
CA PHE A 196 40.38 8.80 -8.24
C PHE A 196 41.12 8.32 -6.99
N SER A 197 40.61 7.32 -6.31
CA SER A 197 41.20 6.77 -5.10
C SER A 197 41.05 5.25 -5.07
N LYS A 198 42.13 4.53 -4.78
CA LYS A 198 42.18 3.04 -4.67
C LYS A 198 41.58 2.33 -5.87
N GLY A 199 41.80 2.85 -7.09
CA GLY A 199 41.27 2.25 -8.31
C GLY A 199 39.78 2.57 -8.60
N ILE A 200 39.13 3.34 -7.76
CA ILE A 200 37.71 3.73 -7.91
C ILE A 200 37.65 5.21 -8.29
N SER A 201 36.95 5.49 -9.40
CA SER A 201 36.60 6.86 -9.81
C SER A 201 35.25 7.26 -9.19
N SER A 202 35.21 8.43 -8.61
CA SER A 202 34.02 8.99 -7.95
C SER A 202 33.90 10.48 -8.21
N LEU A 203 32.69 11.02 -8.09
CA LEU A 203 32.42 12.45 -8.20
C LEU A 203 32.04 13.01 -6.83
N LYS A 204 32.54 14.22 -6.52
CA LYS A 204 32.04 15.05 -5.45
C LYS A 204 31.02 16.04 -6.01
N VAL A 205 29.83 16.07 -5.44
CA VAL A 205 28.77 17.00 -5.84
C VAL A 205 28.34 17.85 -4.66
N GLU A 206 27.88 19.07 -4.93
CA GLU A 206 27.36 19.96 -3.90
C GLU A 206 26.11 19.38 -3.22
N HIS A 207 25.92 19.71 -1.95
CA HIS A 207 24.65 19.44 -1.28
C HIS A 207 23.56 20.40 -1.75
N ASN A 208 22.33 19.88 -1.78
CA ASN A 208 21.14 20.68 -1.99
C ASN A 208 20.21 20.52 -0.78
N ASP A 209 19.77 21.64 -0.21
CA ASP A 209 18.89 21.70 0.96
C ASP A 209 17.41 21.87 0.57
N SER A 210 17.08 21.73 -0.72
CA SER A 210 15.71 21.82 -1.26
C SER A 210 15.46 20.69 -2.24
N LEU A 211 15.06 19.54 -1.72
CA LEU A 211 14.71 18.39 -2.54
C LEU A 211 13.26 18.48 -2.99
N PHE A 212 13.02 18.29 -4.29
CA PHE A 212 11.67 18.15 -4.83
C PHE A 212 11.21 16.71 -4.68
N ARG A 213 10.16 16.48 -3.86
CA ARG A 213 9.56 15.16 -3.65
C ARG A 213 8.51 14.86 -4.71
N THR A 214 8.57 13.68 -5.32
CA THR A 214 7.63 13.23 -6.34
C THR A 214 6.99 11.90 -5.94
N GLN A 215 5.73 11.93 -5.57
CA GLN A 215 4.96 10.72 -5.24
C GLN A 215 4.40 10.10 -6.51
N LYS A 216 5.05 9.03 -6.99
CA LYS A 216 4.57 8.27 -8.16
C LYS A 216 3.53 7.21 -7.80
N ARG A 217 3.60 6.62 -6.61
CA ARG A 217 2.69 5.57 -6.18
C ARG A 217 1.38 6.18 -5.68
N LYS A 218 0.29 5.84 -6.33
CA LYS A 218 -1.07 6.25 -5.94
C LYS A 218 -1.73 5.24 -4.99
N SER A 219 -1.14 4.06 -4.84
CA SER A 219 -1.67 2.95 -4.05
C SER A 219 -0.62 2.40 -3.11
N MET A 220 -1.06 2.02 -1.93
CA MET A 220 -0.26 1.27 -0.98
C MET A 220 -0.03 -0.14 -1.51
N ARG A 221 1.16 -0.71 -1.25
CA ARG A 221 1.54 -2.07 -1.62
C ARG A 221 1.91 -2.87 -0.40
N LEU A 222 1.52 -4.13 -0.41
CA LEU A 222 1.96 -5.10 0.59
C LEU A 222 2.91 -6.09 -0.08
N LYS A 223 4.10 -6.26 0.48
CA LYS A 223 5.01 -7.34 0.09
C LYS A 223 4.42 -8.67 0.57
N VAL A 224 4.31 -9.62 -0.34
CA VAL A 224 3.73 -10.94 -0.06
C VAL A 224 4.60 -12.03 -0.68
N GLN A 225 4.39 -13.26 -0.23
CA GLN A 225 4.92 -14.47 -0.88
C GLN A 225 3.77 -15.47 -0.98
N LYS A 226 2.89 -15.26 -1.97
CA LYS A 226 1.69 -16.09 -2.14
C LYS A 226 1.69 -16.77 -3.50
N PRO A 227 1.38 -18.07 -3.56
CA PRO A 227 1.23 -18.75 -4.84
C PRO A 227 0.03 -18.20 -5.60
N ALA A 228 0.20 -18.04 -6.92
CA ALA A 228 -0.83 -17.56 -7.81
C ALA A 228 -0.78 -18.30 -9.16
N PHE A 229 -1.81 -18.09 -9.97
CA PHE A 229 -1.93 -18.64 -11.31
C PHE A 229 -2.18 -17.54 -12.33
N LEU A 230 -1.51 -17.63 -13.47
CA LEU A 230 -1.64 -16.72 -14.59
C LEU A 230 -2.50 -17.33 -15.68
N TYR A 231 -3.30 -16.50 -16.32
CA TYR A 231 -4.11 -16.85 -17.47
C TYR A 231 -4.09 -15.74 -18.49
N LEU A 232 -4.08 -16.09 -19.77
CA LEU A 232 -4.26 -15.11 -20.85
C LEU A 232 -5.67 -14.53 -20.79
N VAL A 233 -5.81 -13.25 -21.06
CA VAL A 233 -7.11 -12.60 -21.23
C VAL A 233 -7.35 -12.42 -22.71
N ASN A 234 -8.38 -13.11 -23.25
CA ASN A 234 -8.86 -12.90 -24.62
C ASN A 234 -9.87 -11.76 -24.64
N ASP A 235 -9.93 -11.02 -25.74
CA ASP A 235 -10.80 -9.84 -25.87
C ASP A 235 -12.30 -10.15 -25.75
N THR A 236 -12.70 -11.41 -25.94
CA THR A 236 -14.09 -11.87 -25.86
C THR A 236 -14.54 -12.32 -24.50
N ASP A 237 -13.60 -12.49 -23.54
CA ASP A 237 -13.89 -13.06 -22.22
C ASP A 237 -14.18 -11.98 -21.17
N ASN A 238 -15.00 -12.33 -20.17
CA ASN A 238 -15.09 -11.49 -18.98
C ASN A 238 -13.76 -11.60 -18.18
N PRO A 239 -12.94 -10.53 -18.15
CA PRO A 239 -11.61 -10.60 -17.56
C PRO A 239 -11.64 -10.89 -16.05
N HIS A 240 -12.74 -10.61 -15.35
CA HIS A 240 -12.90 -10.85 -13.91
C HIS A 240 -13.43 -12.24 -13.57
N ARG A 241 -13.72 -13.08 -14.57
CA ARG A 241 -14.17 -14.45 -14.33
C ARG A 241 -13.03 -15.29 -13.78
N LEU A 242 -13.34 -16.06 -12.73
CA LEU A 242 -12.43 -17.06 -12.19
C LEU A 242 -12.29 -18.23 -13.15
N GLU A 243 -11.05 -18.68 -13.37
CA GLU A 243 -10.75 -19.90 -14.11
C GLU A 243 -10.77 -21.11 -13.19
N THR A 244 -11.27 -22.22 -13.71
CA THR A 244 -11.30 -23.51 -13.01
C THR A 244 -10.21 -24.47 -13.48
N SER A 245 -9.63 -24.20 -14.67
CA SER A 245 -8.49 -24.95 -15.22
C SER A 245 -7.18 -24.55 -14.53
N ALA A 246 -6.16 -25.40 -14.67
CA ALA A 246 -4.82 -25.08 -14.18
C ALA A 246 -4.19 -23.97 -15.04
N GLY A 247 -3.76 -22.87 -14.39
CA GLY A 247 -2.99 -21.82 -15.02
C GLY A 247 -1.48 -22.00 -14.86
N LEU A 248 -0.69 -21.09 -15.45
CA LEU A 248 0.74 -21.02 -15.21
C LEU A 248 1.02 -20.58 -13.77
N ARG A 249 1.80 -21.37 -13.04
CA ARG A 249 2.14 -21.05 -11.65
C ARG A 249 3.11 -19.90 -11.56
N CYS A 250 2.87 -18.98 -10.64
CA CYS A 250 3.77 -17.90 -10.29
C CYS A 250 3.75 -17.63 -8.78
N MET A 251 4.66 -16.79 -8.31
CA MET A 251 4.74 -16.37 -6.92
C MET A 251 4.55 -14.86 -6.84
N LEU A 252 3.49 -14.39 -6.18
CA LEU A 252 3.29 -12.97 -5.91
C LEU A 252 4.40 -12.44 -5.00
N GLU A 253 4.93 -11.27 -5.36
CA GLU A 253 5.94 -10.50 -4.61
C GLU A 253 5.34 -9.29 -3.90
N ASP A 254 4.43 -8.58 -4.57
CA ASP A 254 3.64 -7.52 -3.96
C ASP A 254 2.23 -7.46 -4.55
N ILE A 255 1.30 -6.89 -3.77
CA ILE A 255 -0.08 -6.63 -4.18
C ILE A 255 -0.52 -5.23 -3.77
N SER A 256 -1.39 -4.63 -4.59
CA SER A 256 -2.09 -3.38 -4.31
C SER A 256 -3.45 -3.36 -5.01
N GLU A 257 -4.28 -2.36 -4.73
CA GLU A 257 -5.55 -2.16 -5.45
C GLU A 257 -5.38 -1.84 -6.95
N SER A 258 -4.17 -1.40 -7.36
CA SER A 258 -3.86 -0.96 -8.73
C SER A 258 -2.95 -1.90 -9.50
N GLY A 259 -2.58 -3.06 -8.94
CA GLY A 259 -1.74 -4.04 -9.60
C GLY A 259 -0.97 -4.92 -8.64
N CYS A 260 -0.10 -5.74 -9.20
CA CYS A 260 0.76 -6.65 -8.46
C CYS A 260 2.11 -6.84 -9.15
N ALA A 261 3.07 -7.37 -8.42
CA ALA A 261 4.29 -7.94 -8.98
C ALA A 261 4.34 -9.44 -8.66
N PHE A 262 4.87 -10.22 -9.59
CA PHE A 262 5.05 -11.65 -9.40
C PHE A 262 6.33 -12.15 -10.06
N ARG A 263 6.82 -13.27 -9.56
CA ARG A 263 7.96 -14.01 -10.11
C ARG A 263 7.46 -15.22 -10.89
N VAL A 264 8.02 -15.40 -12.08
CA VAL A 264 7.71 -16.52 -12.97
C VAL A 264 8.98 -17.00 -13.67
N ASN A 265 9.04 -18.29 -14.01
CA ASN A 265 10.15 -18.84 -14.78
C ASN A 265 10.05 -18.40 -16.24
N GLY A 266 11.21 -18.19 -16.87
CA GLY A 266 11.33 -17.77 -18.27
C GLY A 266 11.30 -16.26 -18.44
N GLN A 267 11.42 -15.83 -19.69
CA GLN A 267 11.45 -14.42 -20.07
C GLN A 267 10.02 -13.95 -20.43
N ALA A 268 9.47 -13.06 -19.61
CA ALA A 268 8.17 -12.46 -19.88
C ALA A 268 8.31 -11.23 -20.80
N THR A 269 7.21 -10.89 -21.48
CA THR A 269 7.16 -9.75 -22.40
C THR A 269 6.23 -8.65 -21.85
N SER A 270 6.64 -7.38 -21.98
CA SER A 270 5.82 -6.24 -21.63
C SER A 270 4.64 -6.06 -22.60
N GLY A 271 3.53 -5.50 -22.12
CA GLY A 271 2.32 -5.27 -22.93
C GLY A 271 1.35 -6.45 -22.94
N LEU A 272 1.72 -7.62 -22.43
CA LEU A 272 0.80 -8.76 -22.32
C LEU A 272 -0.37 -8.44 -21.40
N ARG A 273 -1.57 -8.89 -21.80
CA ARG A 273 -2.77 -8.78 -21.00
C ARG A 273 -3.07 -10.13 -20.34
N LEU A 274 -2.91 -10.19 -19.04
CA LEU A 274 -3.04 -11.39 -18.23
C LEU A 274 -4.05 -11.17 -17.11
N LYS A 275 -4.56 -12.24 -16.52
CA LYS A 275 -5.21 -12.20 -15.21
C LYS A 275 -4.45 -13.07 -14.23
N VAL A 276 -4.26 -12.52 -13.04
CA VAL A 276 -3.63 -13.21 -11.91
C VAL A 276 -4.73 -13.67 -10.97
N GLN A 277 -4.75 -14.97 -10.68
CA GLN A 277 -5.70 -15.56 -9.75
C GLN A 277 -4.99 -16.11 -8.53
N PHE A 278 -5.40 -15.67 -7.35
CA PHE A 278 -4.81 -16.03 -6.07
C PHE A 278 -5.87 -16.03 -4.97
N THR A 279 -5.50 -16.41 -3.75
CA THR A 279 -6.43 -16.49 -2.62
C THR A 279 -6.04 -15.48 -1.55
N LEU A 280 -7.00 -14.67 -1.10
CA LEU A 280 -6.90 -13.82 0.09
C LEU A 280 -8.00 -14.23 1.07
N ASP A 281 -7.63 -14.43 2.33
CA ASP A 281 -8.58 -14.80 3.39
C ASP A 281 -9.58 -15.92 2.95
N LYS A 282 -9.03 -17.01 2.40
CA LYS A 282 -9.79 -18.16 1.87
C LYS A 282 -10.73 -17.83 0.68
N ALA A 283 -10.77 -16.60 0.21
CA ALA A 283 -11.58 -16.19 -0.93
C ALA A 283 -10.72 -16.05 -2.19
N PRO A 284 -11.16 -16.56 -3.35
CA PRO A 284 -10.44 -16.37 -4.60
C PRO A 284 -10.54 -14.91 -5.05
N VAL A 285 -9.44 -14.41 -5.57
CA VAL A 285 -9.30 -13.08 -6.18
C VAL A 285 -8.84 -13.26 -7.61
N CYS A 286 -9.49 -12.58 -8.55
CA CYS A 286 -9.08 -12.48 -9.94
C CYS A 286 -8.74 -11.01 -10.26
N MET A 287 -7.51 -10.77 -10.70
CA MET A 287 -6.99 -9.45 -11.04
C MET A 287 -6.56 -9.45 -12.52
N PRO A 288 -7.41 -8.98 -13.43
CA PRO A 288 -6.99 -8.71 -14.81
C PRO A 288 -6.06 -7.49 -14.83
N ALA A 289 -4.99 -7.58 -15.59
CA ALA A 289 -3.96 -6.56 -15.60
C ALA A 289 -3.11 -6.61 -16.88
N THR A 290 -2.39 -5.52 -17.14
CA THR A 290 -1.43 -5.41 -18.25
C THR A 290 0.00 -5.37 -17.71
N VAL A 291 0.90 -6.15 -18.28
CA VAL A 291 2.32 -6.13 -17.97
C VAL A 291 2.94 -4.79 -18.35
N ARG A 292 3.48 -4.06 -17.38
CA ARG A 292 4.09 -2.73 -17.59
C ARG A 292 5.61 -2.79 -17.70
N SER A 293 6.25 -3.62 -16.90
CA SER A 293 7.69 -3.85 -16.96
C SER A 293 8.05 -5.26 -16.54
N VAL A 294 9.20 -5.70 -17.01
CA VAL A 294 9.76 -7.02 -16.72
C VAL A 294 11.22 -6.83 -16.38
N ASP A 295 11.65 -7.37 -15.25
CA ASP A 295 13.04 -7.48 -14.84
C ASP A 295 13.47 -8.93 -15.01
N TYR A 296 14.18 -9.24 -16.09
CA TYR A 296 14.63 -10.59 -16.40
C TYR A 296 16.04 -10.86 -15.87
N PHE A 297 16.18 -11.94 -15.11
CA PHE A 297 17.43 -12.42 -14.53
C PHE A 297 17.93 -13.65 -15.30
N GLN A 298 18.89 -13.43 -16.19
CA GLN A 298 19.40 -14.47 -17.09
C GLN A 298 20.03 -15.65 -16.33
N GLU A 299 20.73 -15.38 -15.21
CA GLU A 299 21.40 -16.42 -14.42
C GLU A 299 20.43 -17.45 -13.84
N THR A 300 19.24 -17.04 -13.44
CA THR A 300 18.21 -17.89 -12.83
C THR A 300 17.10 -18.27 -13.79
N ASN A 301 17.11 -17.73 -15.02
CA ASN A 301 16.04 -17.83 -15.99
C ASN A 301 14.68 -17.47 -15.38
N MET A 302 14.61 -16.36 -14.67
CA MET A 302 13.41 -15.90 -13.97
C MET A 302 13.10 -14.46 -14.33
N SER A 303 11.81 -14.14 -14.40
CA SER A 303 11.32 -12.77 -14.55
C SER A 303 10.56 -12.32 -13.31
N ILE A 304 10.81 -11.07 -12.86
CA ILE A 304 9.90 -10.33 -12.01
C ILE A 304 9.06 -9.44 -12.92
N VAL A 305 7.76 -9.67 -12.89
CA VAL A 305 6.78 -9.02 -13.77
C VAL A 305 5.95 -8.05 -12.95
N HIS A 306 5.90 -6.79 -13.39
CA HIS A 306 5.07 -5.75 -12.78
C HIS A 306 3.86 -5.47 -13.63
N MET A 307 2.68 -5.59 -13.03
CA MET A 307 1.41 -5.42 -13.72
C MET A 307 0.60 -4.24 -13.15
N GLU A 308 -0.10 -3.55 -14.04
CA GLU A 308 -1.12 -2.57 -13.69
C GLU A 308 -2.50 -3.19 -13.92
N SER A 309 -3.32 -3.21 -12.86
CA SER A 309 -4.66 -3.81 -12.87
C SER A 309 -5.65 -2.96 -13.66
N ASP A 310 -6.56 -3.63 -14.35
CA ASP A 310 -7.82 -3.02 -14.77
C ASP A 310 -8.64 -2.60 -13.53
N PRO A 311 -9.63 -1.68 -13.66
CA PRO A 311 -10.51 -1.34 -12.55
C PRO A 311 -11.15 -2.57 -11.94
N LEU A 312 -10.92 -2.78 -10.64
CA LEU A 312 -11.41 -3.94 -9.91
C LEU A 312 -12.85 -3.74 -9.44
N PRO A 313 -13.69 -4.80 -9.42
CA PRO A 313 -14.96 -4.77 -8.70
C PRO A 313 -14.74 -4.36 -7.24
N VAL A 314 -15.67 -3.59 -6.68
CA VAL A 314 -15.57 -3.00 -5.33
C VAL A 314 -15.26 -4.06 -4.28
N LEU A 315 -15.92 -5.21 -4.32
CA LEU A 315 -15.67 -6.32 -3.40
C LEU A 315 -14.24 -6.85 -3.49
N THR A 316 -13.72 -7.05 -4.70
CA THR A 316 -12.35 -7.52 -4.94
C THR A 316 -11.32 -6.50 -4.45
N ARG A 317 -11.54 -5.23 -4.78
CA ARG A 317 -10.71 -4.11 -4.31
C ARG A 317 -10.66 -4.06 -2.77
N ASN A 318 -11.82 -4.12 -2.11
CA ASN A 318 -11.91 -4.06 -0.66
C ASN A 318 -11.22 -5.27 0.01
N ARG A 319 -11.29 -6.47 -0.56
CA ARG A 319 -10.54 -7.64 -0.07
C ARG A 319 -9.03 -7.42 -0.13
N ILE A 320 -8.54 -6.87 -1.24
CA ILE A 320 -7.10 -6.53 -1.36
C ILE A 320 -6.70 -5.48 -0.33
N LEU A 321 -7.52 -4.45 -0.12
CA LEU A 321 -7.24 -3.40 0.85
C LEU A 321 -7.29 -3.89 2.30
N CYS A 322 -8.17 -4.84 2.63
CA CYS A 322 -8.14 -5.51 3.93
C CYS A 322 -6.79 -6.18 4.21
N GLU A 323 -6.21 -6.83 3.21
CA GLU A 323 -4.89 -7.46 3.32
C GLU A 323 -3.77 -6.42 3.38
N VAL A 324 -3.80 -5.44 2.46
CA VAL A 324 -2.77 -4.38 2.37
C VAL A 324 -2.65 -3.58 3.67
N PHE A 325 -3.77 -3.34 4.35
CA PHE A 325 -3.79 -2.63 5.64
C PHE A 325 -3.73 -3.55 6.85
N ASN A 326 -3.50 -4.85 6.64
CA ASN A 326 -3.43 -5.85 7.70
C ASN A 326 -4.62 -5.78 8.69
N LEU A 327 -5.84 -5.62 8.18
CA LEU A 327 -7.04 -5.45 9.01
C LEU A 327 -7.64 -6.79 9.47
N LEU A 328 -7.09 -7.90 9.02
CA LEU A 328 -7.60 -9.24 9.26
C LEU A 328 -6.90 -9.96 10.41
N GLU A 329 -5.69 -9.56 10.75
CA GLU A 329 -4.98 -10.06 11.92
C GLU A 329 -5.61 -9.48 13.19
N GLU A 330 -5.85 -10.35 14.18
CA GLU A 330 -6.24 -9.88 15.51
C GLU A 330 -5.00 -9.24 16.16
N GLU A 331 -5.12 -7.98 16.61
CA GLU A 331 -4.14 -7.43 17.52
C GLU A 331 -4.13 -8.32 18.78
N GLU A 332 -3.00 -8.91 19.11
CA GLU A 332 -2.77 -9.68 20.36
C GLU A 332 -2.76 -8.74 21.59
N ASP A 333 -3.60 -7.73 21.62
CA ASP A 333 -3.76 -6.87 22.76
C ASP A 333 -4.92 -7.35 23.63
N GLU A 334 -4.56 -8.03 24.74
CA GLU A 334 -5.40 -8.34 25.91
C GLU A 334 -6.44 -9.44 25.74
N LEU A 335 -6.01 -10.69 25.69
CA LEU A 335 -6.79 -11.79 26.21
C LEU A 335 -6.31 -12.13 27.64
N PRO A 336 -7.11 -11.89 28.67
CA PRO A 336 -6.87 -12.53 29.96
C PRO A 336 -7.28 -13.99 29.87
N PHE A 337 -6.35 -14.88 30.16
CA PHE A 337 -6.51 -16.32 30.40
C PHE A 337 -6.64 -17.24 29.17
N ARG A 338 -5.51 -17.90 28.87
CA ARG A 338 -5.49 -19.20 28.18
C ARG A 338 -6.14 -20.27 29.05
N VAL A 339 -7.20 -20.87 28.56
CA VAL A 339 -7.61 -22.20 28.97
C VAL A 339 -6.79 -23.19 28.12
N ILE A 340 -5.97 -23.97 28.79
CA ILE A 340 -5.22 -25.08 28.20
C ILE A 340 -6.24 -26.21 27.99
N GLU A 341 -6.56 -26.56 26.76
CA GLU A 341 -7.18 -27.83 26.39
C GLU A 341 -6.18 -28.72 25.69
N GLU A 342 -6.09 -29.95 26.19
CA GLU A 342 -5.14 -31.00 25.87
C GLU A 342 -5.31 -31.56 24.44
N GLU A 343 -4.16 -31.95 23.88
CA GLU A 343 -4.03 -32.66 22.59
C GLU A 343 -4.78 -33.99 22.58
N SER A 344 -5.48 -34.28 21.49
CA SER A 344 -5.72 -35.66 21.06
C SER A 344 -5.35 -35.83 19.58
N ASN A 345 -4.29 -36.59 19.41
CA ASN A 345 -3.81 -37.16 18.14
C ASN A 345 -4.88 -37.99 17.43
N THR A 346 -5.05 -37.75 16.14
CA THR A 346 -5.33 -38.88 15.21
C THR A 346 -4.83 -38.58 13.80
N LYS A 347 -3.86 -39.39 13.37
CA LYS A 347 -3.38 -39.51 11.99
C LYS A 347 -4.43 -40.23 11.16
N THR A 348 -4.71 -39.77 9.95
CA THR A 348 -5.04 -40.69 8.84
C THR A 348 -4.67 -40.08 7.50
N SER A 349 -3.87 -40.81 6.77
CA SER A 349 -3.37 -40.58 5.43
C SER A 349 -4.41 -40.92 4.36
N ALA A 350 -4.56 -40.11 3.33
CA ALA A 350 -5.03 -40.55 2.02
C ALA A 350 -4.49 -39.62 0.92
N LYS A 351 -3.72 -40.19 0.00
CA LYS A 351 -3.32 -39.62 -1.29
C LYS A 351 -4.47 -39.69 -2.27
N PRO A 352 -4.71 -38.72 -3.12
CA PRO A 352 -5.36 -38.91 -4.41
C PRO A 352 -4.37 -38.87 -5.57
N ASP A 353 -4.58 -39.76 -6.47
CA ASP A 353 -3.92 -40.02 -7.76
C ASP A 353 -4.18 -38.88 -8.75
N LEU A 354 -3.14 -38.49 -9.48
CA LEU A 354 -3.15 -37.38 -10.44
C LEU A 354 -2.80 -37.89 -11.83
N THR A 355 -3.82 -38.07 -12.66
CA THR A 355 -3.64 -38.14 -14.12
C THR A 355 -4.78 -37.42 -14.81
N GLU A 356 -4.45 -36.23 -15.35
CA GLU A 356 -4.94 -35.69 -16.63
C GLU A 356 -4.51 -34.20 -16.76
N THR A 357 -3.70 -33.90 -17.79
CA THR A 357 -3.17 -32.58 -18.11
C THR A 357 -4.03 -31.92 -19.19
N PRO A 358 -4.46 -30.64 -19.00
CA PRO A 358 -5.17 -29.90 -20.04
C PRO A 358 -4.22 -29.06 -20.93
N LYS A 359 -4.62 -28.91 -22.18
CA LYS A 359 -3.92 -28.27 -23.31
C LYS A 359 -3.59 -26.77 -23.15
N THR A 360 -4.04 -26.10 -22.12
CA THR A 360 -3.88 -24.64 -21.90
C THR A 360 -2.51 -24.22 -21.33
N LYS A 361 -1.70 -25.16 -20.89
CA LYS A 361 -0.41 -24.88 -20.27
C LYS A 361 0.67 -24.52 -21.29
N THR A 362 0.60 -25.11 -22.46
CA THR A 362 1.62 -25.00 -23.53
C THR A 362 1.63 -23.59 -24.13
N ASP A 363 0.45 -22.99 -24.36
CA ASP A 363 0.34 -21.68 -25.01
C ASP A 363 0.87 -20.53 -24.14
N LEU A 364 0.75 -20.65 -22.80
CA LEU A 364 1.27 -19.66 -21.85
C LEU A 364 2.80 -19.77 -21.69
N GLU A 365 3.33 -20.98 -21.68
CA GLU A 365 4.77 -21.22 -21.57
C GLU A 365 5.50 -20.72 -22.82
N GLU A 366 4.91 -20.87 -24.02
CA GLU A 366 5.47 -20.37 -25.27
C GLU A 366 5.48 -18.83 -25.34
N MET A 367 4.43 -18.14 -24.85
CA MET A 367 4.38 -16.67 -24.90
C MET A 367 5.27 -15.99 -23.84
N ILE A 368 5.65 -16.68 -22.79
CA ILE A 368 6.52 -16.15 -21.74
C ILE A 368 8.00 -16.43 -22.05
N ASN A 369 8.31 -17.47 -22.88
CA ASN A 369 9.66 -17.87 -23.23
C ASN A 369 10.16 -17.33 -24.59
N VAL A 370 9.45 -16.40 -25.25
CA VAL A 370 9.87 -15.68 -26.47
C VAL A 370 10.39 -14.27 -26.10
#